data_90086471abd7016db819903b11c574b8
#
_entry.id   90086471abd7016db819903b11c574b8
#
_cell.length_a   1.000
_cell.length_b   1.000
_cell.length_c   1.000
_cell.angle_alpha   90.00
_cell.angle_beta   90.00
_cell.angle_gamma   90.00
#
_symmetry.space_group_name_H-M   'P 1'
#
loop_
_entity.id
_entity.type
_entity.pdbx_description
1 polymer ?
#
loop_
_entity_poly.entity_id
_entity_poly.type
_entity_poly.pdbx_seq_one_letter_code
_entity_poly.pdbx_strand_id
1 'polypeptide(L)' 'MMKKVYVCSPLRGKVCENLTDVKKYARYVLLCGAAPVVPHYYAFSLNDNDRKEREIGMKAGKSLLWYCDELWVFGEVVTE' A
#
# COMPACT_ATOMS: atom_id res chain seq x y z
N MET A 1 -7.80 -14.06 -16.07
CA MET A 1 -7.85 -13.66 -14.65
C MET A 1 -6.87 -12.51 -14.42
N MET A 2 -7.30 -11.50 -13.68
CA MET A 2 -6.44 -10.36 -13.43
C MET A 2 -5.30 -10.70 -12.49
N LYS A 3 -4.12 -10.20 -12.81
CA LYS A 3 -2.97 -10.29 -11.93
C LYS A 3 -3.19 -9.41 -10.70
N LYS A 4 -2.78 -9.88 -9.54
CA LYS A 4 -2.87 -9.11 -8.31
C LYS A 4 -1.52 -8.48 -8.03
N VAL A 5 -1.51 -7.16 -7.90
CA VAL A 5 -0.28 -6.40 -7.69
C VAL A 5 -0.31 -5.75 -6.31
N TYR A 6 0.69 -6.06 -5.51
CA TYR A 6 0.84 -5.45 -4.20
C TYR A 6 1.50 -4.09 -4.38
N VAL A 7 0.79 -3.03 -3.99
CA VAL A 7 1.28 -1.67 -4.13
C VAL A 7 2.12 -1.33 -2.92
N CYS A 8 3.37 -1.00 -3.14
CA CYS A 8 4.31 -0.65 -2.08
C CYS A 8 4.80 0.77 -2.29
N SER A 9 4.61 1.62 -1.29
CA SER A 9 5.13 2.98 -1.34
C SER A 9 5.26 3.51 0.09
N PRO A 10 6.07 4.55 0.29
CA PRO A 10 6.25 5.08 1.64
C PRO A 10 4.96 5.72 2.14
N LEU A 11 4.69 5.54 3.43
CA LEU A 11 3.54 6.15 4.09
C LEU A 11 4.01 6.66 5.43
N ARG A 12 4.83 7.71 5.41
CA ARG A 12 5.37 8.29 6.64
C ARG A 12 4.94 9.73 6.74
N GLY A 13 4.71 10.17 7.94
CA GLY A 13 4.43 11.56 8.21
C GLY A 13 3.06 11.96 7.72
N LYS A 14 2.98 12.63 6.60
CA LYS A 14 1.72 13.18 6.12
C LYS A 14 0.87 12.12 5.45
N VAL A 15 0.12 11.41 6.27
CA VAL A 15 -0.68 10.28 5.80
C VAL A 15 -1.64 10.67 4.69
N CYS A 16 -2.31 11.83 4.84
CA CYS A 16 -3.30 12.23 3.82
C CYS A 16 -2.66 12.46 2.47
N GLU A 17 -1.50 13.08 2.42
CA GLU A 17 -0.80 13.31 1.16
C GLU A 17 -0.35 12.00 0.54
N ASN A 18 0.20 11.13 1.38
CA ASN A 18 0.67 9.83 0.90
C ASN A 18 -0.47 8.99 0.36
N LEU A 19 -1.65 9.07 0.99
CA LEU A 19 -2.80 8.32 0.53
C LEU A 19 -3.35 8.88 -0.78
N THR A 20 -3.21 10.18 -1.00
CA THR A 20 -3.57 10.77 -2.28
C THR A 20 -2.69 10.20 -3.38
N ASP A 21 -1.41 10.07 -3.12
CA ASP A 21 -0.49 9.47 -4.09
C ASP A 21 -0.80 7.99 -4.30
N VAL A 22 -1.15 7.28 -3.24
CA VAL A 22 -1.50 5.87 -3.35
C VAL A 22 -2.71 5.66 -4.25
N LYS A 23 -3.68 6.59 -4.22
CA LYS A 23 -4.81 6.50 -5.12
C LYS A 23 -4.36 6.55 -6.58
N LYS A 24 -3.37 7.39 -6.87
CA LYS A 24 -2.83 7.48 -8.23
C LYS A 24 -2.13 6.18 -8.61
N TYR A 25 -1.42 5.57 -7.68
CA TYR A 25 -0.73 4.31 -7.94
C TYR A 25 -1.73 3.20 -8.22
N ALA A 26 -2.78 3.13 -7.40
CA ALA A 26 -3.82 2.13 -7.61
C ALA A 26 -4.49 2.32 -8.97
N ARG A 27 -4.75 3.57 -9.35
CA ARG A 27 -5.32 3.86 -10.66
C ARG A 27 -4.40 3.36 -11.78
N TYR A 28 -3.09 3.60 -11.62
CA TYR A 28 -2.13 3.16 -12.62
C TYR A 28 -2.18 1.64 -12.79
N VAL A 29 -2.20 0.92 -11.68
CA VAL A 29 -2.26 -0.54 -11.71
C VAL A 29 -3.52 -1.01 -12.42
N LEU A 30 -4.66 -0.39 -12.10
CA LEU A 30 -5.93 -0.74 -12.74
C LEU A 30 -5.88 -0.51 -14.24
N LEU A 31 -5.30 0.61 -14.66
CA LEU A 31 -5.20 0.93 -16.08
C LEU A 31 -4.24 0.00 -16.81
N CYS A 32 -3.33 -0.61 -16.09
CA CYS A 32 -2.45 -1.64 -16.65
C CYS A 32 -3.13 -3.00 -16.76
N GLY A 33 -4.38 -3.12 -16.32
CA GLY A 33 -5.11 -4.37 -16.40
C GLY A 33 -4.89 -5.31 -15.24
N ALA A 34 -4.44 -4.78 -14.10
CA ALA A 34 -4.20 -5.59 -12.92
C ALA A 34 -5.06 -5.11 -11.76
N ALA A 35 -5.16 -5.93 -10.73
CA ALA A 35 -5.93 -5.61 -9.53
C ALA A 35 -4.96 -5.19 -8.42
N PRO A 36 -5.06 -3.93 -7.96
CA PRO A 36 -4.14 -3.46 -6.92
C PRO A 36 -4.57 -3.94 -5.54
N VAL A 37 -3.59 -4.35 -4.74
CA VAL A 37 -3.78 -4.64 -3.33
C VAL A 37 -3.04 -3.54 -2.58
N VAL A 38 -3.79 -2.72 -1.85
CA VAL A 38 -3.26 -1.49 -1.27
C VAL A 38 -3.40 -1.52 0.24
N PRO A 39 -2.41 -2.08 0.95
CA PRO A 39 -2.50 -2.16 2.42
C PRO A 39 -2.44 -0.80 3.10
N HIS A 40 -2.03 0.23 2.39
CA HIS A 40 -1.99 1.59 2.92
C HIS A 40 -3.34 2.06 3.44
N TYR A 41 -4.44 1.54 2.89
CA TYR A 41 -5.77 1.94 3.34
C TYR A 41 -6.06 1.54 4.77
N TYR A 42 -5.30 0.63 5.33
CA TYR A 42 -5.45 0.28 6.74
C TYR A 42 -5.13 1.45 7.66
N ALA A 43 -4.36 2.42 7.17
CA ALA A 43 -4.06 3.61 7.96
C ALA A 43 -5.31 4.44 8.26
N PHE A 44 -6.36 4.30 7.45
CA PHE A 44 -7.63 4.97 7.73
C PHE A 44 -8.42 4.27 8.83
N SER A 45 -8.24 2.98 8.95
CA SER A 45 -9.02 2.18 9.89
C SER A 45 -8.37 2.10 11.26
N LEU A 46 -7.09 2.35 11.33
CA LEU A 46 -6.32 2.20 12.56
C LEU A 46 -5.63 3.50 12.93
N ASN A 47 -5.35 3.64 14.20
CA ASN A 47 -4.62 4.81 14.67
C ASN A 47 -3.12 4.54 14.51
N ASP A 48 -2.52 5.16 13.52
CA ASP A 48 -1.12 4.92 13.19
C ASP A 48 -0.16 5.44 14.26
N ASN A 49 -0.66 6.30 15.17
CA ASN A 49 0.13 6.77 16.29
C ASN A 49 0.14 5.79 17.46
N ASP A 50 -0.76 4.83 17.44
CA ASP A 50 -0.81 3.79 18.47
C ASP A 50 0.04 2.63 18.00
N ARG A 51 1.07 2.31 18.77
CA ARG A 51 2.03 1.27 18.38
C ARG A 51 1.37 -0.07 18.13
N LYS A 52 0.41 -0.44 18.98
CA LYS A 52 -0.26 -1.74 18.82
C LYS A 52 -1.08 -1.79 17.55
N GLU A 53 -1.82 -0.71 17.27
CA GLU A 53 -2.64 -0.68 16.07
C GLU A 53 -1.78 -0.63 14.83
N ARG A 54 -0.66 0.07 14.89
CA ARG A 54 0.27 0.10 13.78
C ARG A 54 0.80 -1.29 13.47
N GLU A 55 1.13 -2.07 14.51
CA GLU A 55 1.62 -3.43 14.29
C GLU A 55 0.56 -4.31 13.68
N ILE A 56 -0.70 -4.15 14.10
CA ILE A 56 -1.80 -4.90 13.52
C ILE A 56 -1.90 -4.62 12.02
N GLY A 57 -1.84 -3.34 11.65
CA GLY A 57 -1.93 -2.94 10.25
C GLY A 57 -0.78 -3.51 9.42
N MET A 58 0.42 -3.52 9.99
CA MET A 58 1.58 -4.06 9.29
C MET A 58 1.45 -5.56 9.07
N LYS A 59 0.97 -6.28 10.08
CA LYS A 59 0.78 -7.73 9.95
C LYS A 59 -0.30 -8.05 8.92
N ALA A 60 -1.40 -7.29 8.95
CA ALA A 60 -2.47 -7.49 7.98
C ALA A 60 -1.98 -7.23 6.57
N GLY A 61 -1.20 -6.17 6.39
CA GLY A 61 -0.64 -5.86 5.08
C GLY A 61 0.27 -6.96 4.59
N LYS A 62 1.15 -7.45 5.46
CA LYS A 62 2.07 -8.52 5.08
C LYS A 62 1.33 -9.80 4.69
N SER A 63 0.22 -10.08 5.37
CA SER A 63 -0.52 -11.30 5.07
C SER A 63 -1.08 -11.29 3.65
N LEU A 64 -1.36 -10.11 3.11
CA LEU A 64 -1.88 -9.99 1.76
C LEU A 64 -0.82 -10.22 0.70
N LEU A 65 0.45 -10.03 1.06
CA LEU A 65 1.52 -10.17 0.10
C LEU A 65 1.59 -11.58 -0.49
N TRP A 66 1.25 -12.58 0.32
CA TRP A 66 1.28 -13.98 -0.12
C TRP A 66 0.27 -14.28 -1.23
N TYR A 67 -0.74 -13.45 -1.37
CA TYR A 67 -1.79 -13.67 -2.37
C TYR A 67 -1.57 -12.85 -3.63
N CYS A 68 -0.48 -12.08 -3.69
CA CYS A 68 -0.22 -11.23 -4.83
C CYS A 68 0.75 -11.89 -5.79
N ASP A 69 0.56 -11.60 -7.06
CA ASP A 69 1.42 -12.15 -8.11
C ASP A 69 2.70 -11.35 -8.26
N GLU A 70 2.62 -10.04 -8.03
CA GLU A 70 3.76 -9.13 -8.18
C GLU A 70 3.73 -8.06 -7.12
N LEU A 71 4.89 -7.48 -6.88
CA LEU A 71 5.02 -6.34 -5.99
C LEU A 71 5.57 -5.18 -6.81
N TRP A 72 4.83 -4.08 -6.84
CA TRP A 72 5.28 -2.88 -7.54
C TRP A 72 5.58 -1.79 -6.52
N VAL A 73 6.76 -1.19 -6.66
CA VAL A 73 7.20 -0.13 -5.77
C VAL A 73 7.00 1.20 -6.45
N PHE A 74 6.30 2.09 -5.77
CA PHE A 74 5.99 3.42 -6.29
C PHE A 74 6.60 4.49 -5.40
N GLY A 75 6.64 5.71 -5.94
CA GLY A 75 7.14 6.83 -5.20
C GLY A 75 8.63 6.97 -5.32
N GLU A 76 9.18 7.93 -4.60
CA GLU A 76 10.58 8.19 -4.65
C GLU A 76 11.34 7.12 -3.95
N VAL A 77 12.18 6.48 -4.66
CA VAL A 77 13.00 5.48 -4.07
C VAL A 77 14.17 6.15 -3.46
N VAL A 78 14.31 5.98 -2.25
CA VAL A 78 15.37 6.57 -1.60
C VAL A 78 16.56 5.80 -1.75
N THR A 79 17.51 6.31 -2.17
CA THR A 79 18.61 5.62 -2.23
C THR A 79 19.61 5.83 -1.33
N GLU A 80 19.90 5.78 -0.98
CA GLU A 80 20.69 5.89 -0.36
C GLU A 80 21.13 5.93 0.12
#